data_c41e49e73599c74e885f889cb450f938
#
_entry.id   c41e49e73599c74e885f889cb450f938
#
_cell.length_a   1.000
_cell.length_b   1.000
_cell.length_c   1.000
_cell.angle_alpha   90.00
_cell.angle_beta   90.00
_cell.angle_gamma   90.00
#
_symmetry.space_group_name_H-M   'P 1'
#
loop_
_entity.id
_entity.type
_entity.pdbx_description
1 polymer ?
#
loop_
_entity_poly.entity_id
_entity_poly.type
_entity_poly.pdbx_seq_one_letter_code
_entity_poly.pdbx_strand_id
1 'polypeptide(L)'
;MRLCGFICFGTRMAIKLLLLGTGESGKTTIIKQMKILHIQGFSQSERIEKIGHIRNNVHESIHDIVRNMAPLGIALGSAKNAPSQDYILRCGAGGPPHYDEEYFDHVRVLWRDAGVRECFKRSNEYQLIDSAEYFLDRIDLLEKPDYMPSDADILRCRQKTSGIQKIEFKVKVPKSMHGGIQDFWMFDVGGQRGERKKWIQVFEGIHAIWFLVACSDFDQTLREDSTTNRLKEALTLFEDVWQSRFLLEAGLIVFLNKQDLLQRKVERGGSIAAHFPQYRAWTGPGGEYQRTRDFIRQMFVDVTQKQRQRALPPSSAERFVVGAAWRARECYFHYTTATDTDNVRTVFRDTHQIILTHALSNIGVY
;
A
#
# COMPACT_ATOMS: atom_id res chain seq x y z
N MET A 1 -15.48 43.24 35.61
CA MET A 1 -14.48 42.24 36.00
C MET A 1 -14.19 41.38 34.80
N ARG A 2 -13.08 41.64 34.12
CA ARG A 2 -12.64 40.89 32.90
C ARG A 2 -11.83 39.67 33.37
N LEU A 3 -12.36 38.48 33.18
CA LEU A 3 -11.59 37.25 33.30
C LEU A 3 -10.86 37.01 31.96
N CYS A 4 -9.61 37.48 31.90
CA CYS A 4 -8.65 37.05 30.89
C CYS A 4 -8.27 35.59 31.20
N GLY A 5 -8.93 34.65 30.54
CA GLY A 5 -8.46 33.26 30.51
C GLY A 5 -7.18 33.18 29.69
N PHE A 6 -6.03 33.06 30.34
CA PHE A 6 -4.78 32.63 29.76
C PHE A 6 -5.00 31.22 29.19
N ILE A 7 -5.17 31.10 27.87
CA ILE A 7 -5.00 29.82 27.17
C ILE A 7 -3.50 29.52 27.24
N CYS A 8 -3.14 28.65 28.16
CA CYS A 8 -1.81 28.03 28.19
C CYS A 8 -1.58 27.33 26.86
N PHE A 9 -0.79 27.93 25.97
CA PHE A 9 -0.15 27.29 24.85
C PHE A 9 0.92 26.32 25.37
N GLY A 10 0.52 25.21 25.98
CA GLY A 10 1.39 24.17 26.51
C GLY A 10 1.02 22.81 25.97
N THR A 11 1.91 22.23 25.17
CA THR A 11 1.91 20.93 24.50
C THR A 11 1.04 20.87 23.24
N ARG A 12 1.66 21.16 22.08
CA ARG A 12 1.06 20.85 20.78
C ARG A 12 0.85 19.34 20.72
N MET A 13 -0.42 18.90 20.71
CA MET A 13 -0.74 17.48 20.54
C MET A 13 -0.26 17.01 19.17
N ALA A 14 0.43 15.88 19.15
CA ALA A 14 0.84 15.27 17.89
C ALA A 14 -0.37 14.81 17.09
N ILE A 15 -0.37 15.07 15.78
CA ILE A 15 -1.39 14.55 14.87
C ILE A 15 -1.12 13.06 14.63
N LYS A 16 -2.09 12.22 14.97
CA LYS A 16 -2.00 10.78 14.82
C LYS A 16 -2.63 10.34 13.49
N LEU A 17 -1.82 9.71 12.63
CA LEU A 17 -2.22 9.13 11.34
C LEU A 17 -2.16 7.62 11.41
N LEU A 18 -3.18 6.95 10.88
CA LEU A 18 -3.26 5.49 10.84
C LEU A 18 -3.29 5.01 9.39
N LEU A 19 -2.36 4.12 9.03
CA LEU A 19 -2.33 3.47 7.71
C LEU A 19 -3.14 2.18 7.77
N LEU A 20 -4.22 2.09 7.00
CA LEU A 20 -5.05 0.89 6.85
C LEU A 20 -5.07 0.39 5.40
N GLY A 21 -5.51 -0.83 5.21
CA GLY A 21 -5.62 -1.49 3.90
C GLY A 21 -5.21 -2.95 3.99
N THR A 22 -5.48 -3.70 2.94
CA THR A 22 -5.14 -5.13 2.83
C THR A 22 -3.63 -5.37 2.87
N GLY A 23 -3.22 -6.64 2.99
CA GLY A 23 -1.81 -7.03 2.80
C GLY A 23 -1.29 -6.53 1.45
N GLU A 24 -0.02 -6.12 1.40
CA GLU A 24 0.66 -5.68 0.16
C GLU A 24 0.08 -4.43 -0.53
N SER A 25 -0.81 -3.66 0.11
CA SER A 25 -1.38 -2.43 -0.46
C SER A 25 -0.40 -1.24 -0.54
N GLY A 26 0.79 -1.34 0.09
CA GLY A 26 1.83 -0.31 0.05
C GLY A 26 1.96 0.54 1.32
N LYS A 27 1.31 0.16 2.43
CA LYS A 27 1.38 0.88 3.72
C LYS A 27 2.81 1.12 4.20
N THR A 28 3.59 0.06 4.34
CA THR A 28 5.00 0.15 4.76
C THR A 28 5.86 0.94 3.78
N THR A 29 5.51 0.97 2.49
CA THR A 29 6.17 1.83 1.50
C THR A 29 5.92 3.29 1.80
N ILE A 30 4.71 3.68 2.21
CA ILE A 30 4.40 5.05 2.65
C ILE A 30 5.21 5.41 3.91
N ILE A 31 5.34 4.52 4.89
CA ILE A 31 6.21 4.75 6.06
C ILE A 31 7.66 5.03 5.63
N LYS A 32 8.20 4.24 4.70
CA LYS A 32 9.54 4.45 4.15
C LYS A 32 9.66 5.81 3.44
N GLN A 33 8.62 6.21 2.71
CA GLN A 33 8.58 7.53 2.06
C GLN A 33 8.56 8.68 3.08
N MET A 34 7.78 8.56 4.15
CA MET A 34 7.78 9.58 5.21
C MET A 34 9.15 9.69 5.88
N LYS A 35 9.86 8.58 6.02
CA LYS A 35 11.23 8.57 6.52
C LYS A 35 12.19 9.32 5.58
N ILE A 36 12.08 9.10 4.26
CA ILE A 36 12.87 9.82 3.26
C ILE A 36 12.54 11.32 3.27
N LEU A 37 11.24 11.67 3.34
CA LEU A 37 10.80 13.05 3.19
C LEU A 37 11.00 13.91 4.45
N HIS A 38 10.93 13.31 5.65
CA HIS A 38 10.81 14.05 6.91
C HIS A 38 11.79 13.63 8.02
N ILE A 39 12.53 12.50 7.87
CA ILE A 39 13.40 11.94 8.92
C ILE A 39 14.85 11.75 8.46
N GLN A 40 15.31 12.34 7.38
CA GLN A 40 16.67 12.21 6.80
C GLN A 40 16.95 10.87 6.08
N GLY A 41 15.92 10.09 5.70
CA GLY A 41 16.08 8.85 4.94
C GLY A 41 16.59 7.68 5.79
N PHE A 42 17.46 6.83 5.21
CA PHE A 42 17.98 5.62 5.84
C PHE A 42 19.47 5.77 6.14
N SER A 43 19.88 5.45 7.36
CA SER A 43 21.26 5.38 7.76
C SER A 43 22.01 4.24 7.04
N GLN A 44 23.34 4.27 7.06
CA GLN A 44 24.15 3.21 6.46
C GLN A 44 23.88 1.85 7.10
N SER A 45 23.72 1.78 8.43
CA SER A 45 23.39 0.54 9.13
C SER A 45 22.04 -0.03 8.71
N GLU A 46 21.02 0.81 8.54
CA GLU A 46 19.71 0.37 8.04
C GLU A 46 19.78 -0.14 6.59
N ARG A 47 20.60 0.47 5.74
CA ARG A 47 20.82 0.00 4.36
C ARG A 47 21.47 -1.38 4.35
N ILE A 48 22.51 -1.58 5.17
CA ILE A 48 23.20 -2.87 5.30
C ILE A 48 22.22 -3.96 5.76
N GLU A 49 21.37 -3.68 6.75
CA GLU A 49 20.33 -4.61 7.22
C GLU A 49 19.40 -5.05 6.09
N LYS A 50 19.11 -4.17 5.13
CA LYS A 50 18.20 -4.49 4.01
C LYS A 50 18.83 -5.36 2.93
N ILE A 51 20.13 -5.53 2.86
CA ILE A 51 20.81 -6.37 1.85
C ILE A 51 20.27 -7.80 1.90
N GLY A 52 20.23 -8.42 3.07
CA GLY A 52 19.71 -9.77 3.24
C GLY A 52 18.24 -9.90 2.82
N HIS A 53 17.40 -8.94 3.19
CA HIS A 53 16.00 -8.93 2.78
C HIS A 53 15.81 -8.76 1.26
N ILE A 54 16.64 -7.93 0.61
CA ILE A 54 16.60 -7.73 -0.85
C ILE A 54 17.01 -9.02 -1.56
N ARG A 55 18.10 -9.66 -1.14
CA ARG A 55 18.55 -10.94 -1.71
C ARG A 55 17.51 -12.05 -1.51
N ASN A 56 16.86 -12.06 -0.34
CA ASN A 56 15.73 -12.97 -0.11
C ASN A 56 14.52 -12.68 -1.02
N ASN A 57 14.24 -11.40 -1.34
CA ASN A 57 13.19 -11.06 -2.31
C ASN A 57 13.55 -11.52 -3.73
N VAL A 58 14.83 -11.50 -4.13
CA VAL A 58 15.30 -12.13 -5.39
C VAL A 58 14.97 -13.60 -5.36
N HIS A 59 15.35 -14.29 -4.27
CA HIS A 59 15.11 -15.74 -4.15
C HIS A 59 13.63 -16.08 -4.14
N GLU A 60 12.81 -15.43 -3.32
CA GLU A 60 11.34 -15.61 -3.30
C GLU A 60 10.78 -15.46 -4.71
N SER A 61 11.23 -14.45 -5.45
CA SER A 61 10.75 -14.18 -6.81
C SER A 61 11.08 -15.30 -7.78
N ILE A 62 12.36 -15.68 -7.92
CA ILE A 62 12.77 -16.69 -8.89
C ILE A 62 12.23 -18.08 -8.51
N HIS A 63 12.23 -18.42 -7.22
CA HIS A 63 11.69 -19.67 -6.71
C HIS A 63 10.19 -19.80 -7.00
N ASP A 64 9.40 -18.74 -6.71
CA ASP A 64 7.96 -18.77 -6.96
C ASP A 64 7.64 -18.86 -8.45
N ILE A 65 8.39 -18.17 -9.34
CA ILE A 65 8.21 -18.29 -10.79
C ILE A 65 8.50 -19.72 -11.23
N VAL A 66 9.67 -20.26 -10.89
CA VAL A 66 10.12 -21.57 -11.34
C VAL A 66 9.22 -22.69 -10.82
N ARG A 67 8.78 -22.61 -9.57
CA ARG A 67 7.86 -23.57 -8.95
C ARG A 67 6.51 -23.62 -9.65
N ASN A 68 6.04 -22.49 -10.19
CA ASN A 68 4.74 -22.40 -10.83
C ASN A 68 4.78 -22.73 -12.34
N MET A 69 5.95 -22.95 -12.95
CA MET A 69 6.05 -23.33 -14.35
C MET A 69 5.33 -24.64 -14.66
N ALA A 70 5.59 -25.70 -13.90
CA ALA A 70 4.97 -27.01 -14.12
C ALA A 70 3.43 -26.98 -13.90
N PRO A 71 2.88 -26.40 -12.82
CA PRO A 71 1.42 -26.22 -12.67
C PRO A 71 0.75 -25.44 -13.80
N LEU A 72 1.47 -24.48 -14.41
CA LEU A 72 0.98 -23.67 -15.53
C LEU A 72 1.22 -24.33 -16.90
N GLY A 73 1.82 -25.53 -16.94
CA GLY A 73 2.13 -26.22 -18.17
C GLY A 73 3.23 -25.56 -19.01
N ILE A 74 4.14 -24.80 -18.36
CA ILE A 74 5.21 -24.05 -19.02
C ILE A 74 6.53 -24.81 -18.83
N ALA A 75 7.20 -25.15 -19.94
CA ALA A 75 8.54 -25.73 -19.91
C ALA A 75 9.62 -24.65 -19.98
N LEU A 76 10.86 -25.01 -19.60
CA LEU A 76 12.03 -24.17 -19.85
C LEU A 76 12.19 -23.89 -21.34
N GLY A 77 12.60 -22.70 -21.71
CA GLY A 77 12.93 -22.31 -23.08
C GLY A 77 14.17 -23.05 -23.60
N SER A 78 15.06 -23.49 -22.69
CA SER A 78 16.20 -24.33 -23.00
C SER A 78 16.37 -25.44 -21.96
N ALA A 79 16.41 -26.71 -22.41
CA ALA A 79 16.68 -27.84 -21.51
C ALA A 79 18.04 -27.75 -20.81
N LYS A 80 19.00 -26.98 -21.33
CA LYS A 80 20.30 -26.72 -20.70
C LYS A 80 20.18 -25.98 -19.37
N ASN A 81 19.06 -25.30 -19.11
CA ASN A 81 18.81 -24.54 -17.89
C ASN A 81 18.20 -25.40 -16.76
N ALA A 82 17.91 -26.70 -17.01
CA ALA A 82 17.36 -27.60 -16.01
C ALA A 82 18.22 -27.72 -14.73
N PRO A 83 19.57 -27.78 -14.78
CA PRO A 83 20.37 -27.78 -13.56
C PRO A 83 20.16 -26.52 -12.68
N SER A 84 19.98 -25.36 -13.31
CA SER A 84 19.68 -24.09 -12.57
C SER A 84 18.29 -24.14 -11.95
N GLN A 85 17.30 -24.69 -12.66
CA GLN A 85 15.94 -24.90 -12.12
C GLN A 85 15.99 -25.81 -10.89
N ASP A 86 16.65 -26.95 -10.99
CA ASP A 86 16.79 -27.90 -9.90
C ASP A 86 17.54 -27.30 -8.69
N TYR A 87 18.57 -26.48 -8.95
CA TYR A 87 19.31 -25.79 -7.91
C TYR A 87 18.38 -24.87 -7.10
N ILE A 88 17.64 -23.97 -7.75
CA ILE A 88 16.72 -23.05 -7.11
C ILE A 88 15.60 -23.78 -6.34
N LEU A 89 15.04 -24.85 -6.93
CA LEU A 89 14.00 -25.63 -6.26
C LEU A 89 14.53 -26.37 -5.01
N ARG A 90 15.77 -26.88 -5.05
CA ARG A 90 16.43 -27.50 -3.89
C ARG A 90 16.70 -26.52 -2.75
N CYS A 91 16.99 -25.25 -3.04
CA CYS A 91 17.10 -24.21 -2.00
C CYS A 91 15.79 -24.02 -1.22
N GLY A 92 14.65 -24.45 -1.79
CA GLY A 92 13.33 -24.32 -1.17
C GLY A 92 12.91 -22.86 -0.98
N ALA A 93 11.78 -22.64 -0.32
CA ALA A 93 11.24 -21.29 -0.13
C ALA A 93 12.08 -20.38 0.83
N GLY A 94 12.92 -20.97 1.66
CA GLY A 94 13.78 -20.24 2.61
C GLY A 94 15.05 -19.65 1.99
N GLY A 95 15.40 -20.08 0.79
CA GLY A 95 16.62 -19.68 0.11
C GLY A 95 17.86 -20.46 0.52
N PRO A 96 18.99 -20.18 -0.13
CA PRO A 96 20.27 -20.79 0.22
C PRO A 96 20.82 -20.20 1.53
N PRO A 97 21.72 -20.91 2.23
CA PRO A 97 22.35 -20.38 3.44
C PRO A 97 23.23 -19.13 3.17
N HIS A 98 23.77 -19.06 1.96
CA HIS A 98 24.57 -17.93 1.47
C HIS A 98 24.19 -17.59 0.03
N TYR A 99 24.20 -16.29 -0.29
CA TYR A 99 23.97 -15.76 -1.63
C TYR A 99 25.33 -15.48 -2.28
N ASP A 100 25.96 -16.53 -2.82
CA ASP A 100 27.28 -16.50 -3.48
C ASP A 100 27.15 -16.32 -5.01
N GLU A 101 28.29 -16.27 -5.70
CA GLU A 101 28.37 -16.12 -7.15
C GLU A 101 27.63 -17.24 -7.89
N GLU A 102 27.80 -18.49 -7.44
CA GLU A 102 27.12 -19.66 -8.03
C GLU A 102 25.59 -19.50 -7.98
N TYR A 103 25.07 -19.04 -6.83
CA TYR A 103 23.65 -18.76 -6.69
C TYR A 103 23.16 -17.71 -7.72
N PHE A 104 23.87 -16.59 -7.83
CA PHE A 104 23.48 -15.52 -8.75
C PHE A 104 23.60 -15.92 -10.22
N ASP A 105 24.55 -16.79 -10.57
CA ASP A 105 24.65 -17.36 -11.92
C ASP A 105 23.41 -18.18 -12.28
N HIS A 106 22.95 -19.06 -11.39
CA HIS A 106 21.73 -19.81 -11.60
C HIS A 106 20.51 -18.90 -11.77
N VAL A 107 20.37 -17.86 -10.94
CA VAL A 107 19.27 -16.88 -11.04
C VAL A 107 19.33 -16.15 -12.38
N ARG A 108 20.51 -15.73 -12.83
CA ARG A 108 20.75 -15.00 -14.08
C ARG A 108 20.38 -15.84 -15.29
N VAL A 109 20.78 -17.11 -15.31
CA VAL A 109 20.45 -18.08 -16.36
C VAL A 109 18.94 -18.26 -16.45
N LEU A 110 18.27 -18.47 -15.33
CA LEU A 110 16.83 -18.67 -15.30
C LEU A 110 16.06 -17.40 -15.69
N TRP A 111 16.45 -16.24 -15.22
CA TRP A 111 15.74 -14.99 -15.55
C TRP A 111 15.82 -14.65 -17.04
N ARG A 112 16.85 -15.09 -17.75
CA ARG A 112 16.99 -14.96 -19.21
C ARG A 112 16.23 -16.04 -19.99
N ASP A 113 15.76 -17.10 -19.34
CA ASP A 113 15.05 -18.19 -19.99
C ASP A 113 13.65 -17.77 -20.47
N ALA A 114 13.30 -18.11 -21.71
CA ALA A 114 12.03 -17.73 -22.33
C ALA A 114 10.81 -18.31 -21.61
N GLY A 115 10.89 -19.54 -21.08
CA GLY A 115 9.83 -20.17 -20.31
C GLY A 115 9.63 -19.51 -18.97
N VAL A 116 10.71 -19.14 -18.27
CA VAL A 116 10.67 -18.40 -17.01
C VAL A 116 10.02 -17.02 -17.22
N ARG A 117 10.40 -16.32 -18.30
CA ARG A 117 9.78 -15.02 -18.67
C ARG A 117 8.29 -15.16 -19.04
N GLU A 118 7.90 -16.25 -19.68
CA GLU A 118 6.50 -16.55 -19.97
C GLU A 118 5.70 -16.82 -18.68
N CYS A 119 6.25 -17.60 -17.76
CA CYS A 119 5.64 -17.85 -16.46
C CYS A 119 5.48 -16.53 -15.67
N PHE A 120 6.48 -15.64 -15.70
CA PHE A 120 6.40 -14.32 -15.09
C PHE A 120 5.25 -13.47 -15.65
N LYS A 121 4.98 -13.51 -16.96
CA LYS A 121 3.84 -12.78 -17.55
C LYS A 121 2.49 -13.23 -17.01
N ARG A 122 2.38 -14.49 -16.58
CA ARG A 122 1.19 -15.10 -15.97
C ARG A 122 1.18 -15.02 -14.44
N SER A 123 1.95 -14.09 -13.84
CA SER A 123 2.09 -13.92 -12.39
C SER A 123 0.81 -13.54 -11.65
N ASN A 124 -0.26 -13.18 -12.35
CA ASN A 124 -1.59 -13.00 -11.77
C ASN A 124 -2.26 -14.33 -11.36
N GLU A 125 -1.78 -15.48 -11.88
CA GLU A 125 -2.32 -16.81 -11.58
C GLU A 125 -1.71 -17.46 -10.33
N TYR A 126 -0.66 -16.86 -9.76
CA TYR A 126 0.00 -17.31 -8.54
C TYR A 126 0.49 -16.13 -7.71
N GLN A 127 1.06 -16.41 -6.53
CA GLN A 127 1.55 -15.37 -5.64
C GLN A 127 2.97 -14.96 -6.01
N LEU A 128 3.15 -13.72 -6.47
CA LEU A 128 4.46 -13.13 -6.75
C LEU A 128 4.52 -11.72 -6.13
N ILE A 129 5.70 -11.31 -5.68
CA ILE A 129 5.89 -9.94 -5.17
C ILE A 129 5.97 -8.96 -6.34
N ASP A 130 5.41 -7.76 -6.16
CA ASP A 130 5.39 -6.71 -7.20
C ASP A 130 6.79 -6.28 -7.66
N SER A 131 7.77 -6.38 -6.77
CA SER A 131 9.15 -5.97 -7.04
C SER A 131 10.00 -7.06 -7.71
N ALA A 132 9.41 -8.20 -8.10
CA ALA A 132 10.15 -9.32 -8.69
C ALA A 132 10.98 -8.89 -9.91
N GLU A 133 10.33 -8.28 -10.92
CA GLU A 133 11.02 -7.80 -12.14
C GLU A 133 12.12 -6.78 -11.79
N TYR A 134 11.83 -5.85 -10.89
CA TYR A 134 12.79 -4.81 -10.49
C TYR A 134 14.09 -5.38 -9.93
N PHE A 135 14.03 -6.40 -9.07
CA PHE A 135 15.22 -7.01 -8.47
C PHE A 135 15.89 -8.01 -9.41
N LEU A 136 15.11 -8.82 -10.13
CA LEU A 136 15.65 -9.80 -11.07
C LEU A 136 16.39 -9.15 -12.25
N ASP A 137 15.95 -7.96 -12.69
CA ASP A 137 16.66 -7.17 -13.72
C ASP A 137 17.98 -6.54 -13.20
N ARG A 138 18.21 -6.56 -11.88
CA ARG A 138 19.38 -5.93 -11.21
C ARG A 138 20.33 -6.93 -10.56
N ILE A 139 20.27 -8.20 -10.94
CA ILE A 139 21.07 -9.27 -10.35
C ILE A 139 22.56 -8.89 -10.31
N ASP A 140 23.12 -8.39 -11.42
CA ASP A 140 24.52 -8.01 -11.55
C ASP A 140 24.96 -6.88 -10.57
N LEU A 141 24.02 -6.08 -10.08
CA LEU A 141 24.26 -5.09 -9.03
C LEU A 141 24.15 -5.72 -7.64
N LEU A 142 23.12 -6.55 -7.41
CA LEU A 142 22.81 -7.14 -6.10
C LEU A 142 23.82 -8.22 -5.66
N GLU A 143 24.52 -8.80 -6.61
CA GLU A 143 25.61 -9.77 -6.41
C GLU A 143 26.85 -9.13 -5.78
N LYS A 144 27.14 -7.87 -6.14
CA LYS A 144 28.41 -7.21 -5.76
C LYS A 144 28.64 -7.25 -4.25
N PRO A 145 29.89 -7.53 -3.80
CA PRO A 145 30.22 -7.54 -2.37
C PRO A 145 30.04 -6.18 -1.69
N ASP A 146 30.23 -5.09 -2.44
CA ASP A 146 30.10 -3.69 -2.00
C ASP A 146 28.72 -3.09 -2.27
N TYR A 147 27.75 -3.91 -2.65
CA TYR A 147 26.40 -3.45 -2.90
C TYR A 147 25.80 -2.72 -1.70
N MET A 148 25.40 -1.47 -1.90
CA MET A 148 24.69 -0.66 -0.93
C MET A 148 23.30 -0.29 -1.46
N PRO A 149 22.20 -0.69 -0.80
CA PRO A 149 20.84 -0.41 -1.26
C PRO A 149 20.56 1.09 -1.41
N SER A 150 20.03 1.47 -2.57
CA SER A 150 19.48 2.80 -2.80
C SER A 150 18.12 2.96 -2.10
N ASP A 151 17.61 4.20 -2.01
CA ASP A 151 16.25 4.45 -1.53
C ASP A 151 15.22 3.72 -2.38
N ALA A 152 15.43 3.64 -3.70
CA ALA A 152 14.57 2.91 -4.62
C ALA A 152 14.54 1.41 -4.33
N ASP A 153 15.67 0.80 -3.97
CA ASP A 153 15.74 -0.61 -3.57
C ASP A 153 15.02 -0.83 -2.24
N ILE A 154 15.23 0.05 -1.26
CA ILE A 154 14.59 -0.04 0.05
C ILE A 154 13.08 0.11 -0.06
N LEU A 155 12.58 1.07 -0.86
CA LEU A 155 11.14 1.25 -1.09
C LEU A 155 10.48 -0.02 -1.63
N ARG A 156 11.16 -0.74 -2.53
CA ARG A 156 10.68 -1.97 -3.17
C ARG A 156 10.98 -3.25 -2.39
N CYS A 157 11.89 -3.19 -1.42
CA CYS A 157 12.20 -4.32 -0.56
C CYS A 157 10.96 -4.72 0.23
N ARG A 158 10.43 -5.92 -0.04
CA ARG A 158 9.29 -6.47 0.67
C ARG A 158 9.73 -7.13 1.96
N GLN A 159 9.09 -6.71 3.04
CA GLN A 159 9.19 -7.34 4.35
C GLN A 159 7.78 -7.40 4.95
N LYS A 160 7.39 -8.57 5.46
CA LYS A 160 6.08 -8.72 6.11
C LYS A 160 6.03 -7.86 7.37
N THR A 161 5.01 -6.99 7.48
CA THR A 161 4.78 -6.21 8.69
C THR A 161 4.08 -7.07 9.73
N SER A 162 4.75 -7.31 10.85
CA SER A 162 4.19 -7.96 12.04
C SER A 162 4.04 -6.92 13.15
N GLY A 163 2.85 -6.88 13.76
CA GLY A 163 2.58 -5.93 14.85
C GLY A 163 2.27 -4.52 14.38
N ILE A 164 2.56 -3.56 15.23
CA ILE A 164 2.33 -2.13 15.04
C ILE A 164 3.68 -1.43 15.00
N GLN A 165 3.93 -0.68 13.93
CA GLN A 165 5.11 0.18 13.80
C GLN A 165 4.69 1.64 13.91
N LYS A 166 5.46 2.45 14.62
CA LYS A 166 5.22 3.89 14.77
C LYS A 166 6.44 4.65 14.27
N ILE A 167 6.21 5.69 13.48
CA ILE A 167 7.21 6.71 13.19
C ILE A 167 6.73 8.07 13.67
N GLU A 168 7.68 8.90 14.07
CA GLU A 168 7.46 10.28 14.50
C GLU A 168 8.25 11.22 13.61
N PHE A 169 7.61 12.28 13.14
CA PHE A 169 8.27 13.29 12.33
C PHE A 169 7.62 14.65 12.49
N LYS A 170 8.33 15.68 12.04
CA LYS A 170 7.92 17.09 12.17
C LYS A 170 7.69 17.70 10.81
N VAL A 171 6.61 18.46 10.69
CA VAL A 171 6.24 19.14 9.45
C VAL A 171 6.07 20.63 9.70
N LYS A 172 6.61 21.47 8.82
CA LYS A 172 6.39 22.92 8.85
C LYS A 172 4.95 23.22 8.42
N VAL A 173 4.23 23.95 9.27
CA VAL A 173 2.88 24.40 8.97
C VAL A 173 2.96 25.72 8.20
N PRO A 174 2.18 25.88 7.10
CA PRO A 174 2.13 27.14 6.36
C PRO A 174 1.75 28.32 7.24
N LYS A 175 2.28 29.52 6.95
CA LYS A 175 1.95 30.76 7.70
C LYS A 175 0.46 31.07 7.63
N SER A 176 -0.22 30.71 6.54
CA SER A 176 -1.67 30.85 6.36
C SER A 176 -2.50 30.00 7.35
N MET A 177 -1.87 29.02 8.02
CA MET A 177 -2.48 28.11 9.01
C MET A 177 -1.77 28.22 10.36
N HIS A 178 -1.48 29.45 10.80
CA HIS A 178 -0.78 29.82 12.06
C HIS A 178 0.73 29.54 12.11
N GLY A 179 1.35 28.94 11.07
CA GLY A 179 2.79 28.70 11.01
C GLY A 179 3.33 27.74 12.09
N GLY A 180 4.64 27.58 12.11
CA GLY A 180 5.35 26.79 13.13
C GLY A 180 5.62 25.34 12.69
N ILE A 181 5.81 24.45 13.66
CA ILE A 181 6.14 23.04 13.45
C ILE A 181 5.07 22.19 14.12
N GLN A 182 4.52 21.21 13.40
CA GLN A 182 3.55 20.24 13.90
C GLN A 182 4.18 18.86 13.99
N ASP A 183 4.00 18.19 15.12
CA ASP A 183 4.43 16.80 15.31
C ASP A 183 3.39 15.85 14.71
N PHE A 184 3.87 14.82 14.00
CA PHE A 184 3.07 13.75 13.43
C PHE A 184 3.52 12.40 13.97
N TRP A 185 2.56 11.57 14.34
CA TRP A 185 2.74 10.16 14.65
C TRP A 185 2.01 9.33 13.60
N MET A 186 2.74 8.51 12.88
CA MET A 186 2.15 7.64 11.87
C MET A 186 2.31 6.18 12.28
N PHE A 187 1.20 5.45 12.25
CA PHE A 187 1.12 4.04 12.63
C PHE A 187 0.94 3.17 11.40
N ASP A 188 1.85 2.20 11.19
CA ASP A 188 1.71 1.12 10.22
C ASP A 188 1.31 -0.16 10.93
N VAL A 189 0.28 -0.82 10.44
CA VAL A 189 -0.27 -2.04 11.00
C VAL A 189 -0.33 -3.13 9.93
N GLY A 190 -0.11 -4.39 10.32
CA GLY A 190 -0.24 -5.52 9.41
C GLY A 190 -1.62 -5.57 8.75
N GLY A 191 -1.68 -5.70 7.42
CA GLY A 191 -2.94 -5.67 6.65
C GLY A 191 -3.55 -7.05 6.39
N GLN A 192 -2.83 -8.15 6.64
CA GLN A 192 -3.35 -9.50 6.50
C GLN A 192 -4.45 -9.77 7.53
N ARG A 193 -5.41 -10.65 7.22
CA ARG A 193 -6.59 -10.92 8.07
C ARG A 193 -6.21 -11.23 9.52
N GLY A 194 -5.17 -12.05 9.75
CA GLY A 194 -4.70 -12.42 11.09
C GLY A 194 -4.12 -11.26 11.91
N GLU A 195 -3.66 -10.19 11.26
CA GLU A 195 -3.08 -9.02 11.94
C GLU A 195 -4.12 -7.96 12.33
N ARG A 196 -5.30 -7.94 11.71
CA ARG A 196 -6.31 -6.87 11.88
C ARG A 196 -6.87 -6.77 13.29
N LYS A 197 -6.89 -7.88 14.04
CA LYS A 197 -7.30 -7.87 15.45
C LYS A 197 -6.45 -6.95 16.34
N LYS A 198 -5.23 -6.63 15.92
CA LYS A 198 -4.33 -5.71 16.63
C LYS A 198 -4.67 -4.24 16.38
N TRP A 199 -5.45 -3.90 15.36
CA TRP A 199 -5.74 -2.53 14.94
C TRP A 199 -6.45 -1.70 16.02
N ILE A 200 -7.32 -2.35 16.79
CA ILE A 200 -8.05 -1.70 17.89
C ILE A 200 -7.14 -1.00 18.90
N GLN A 201 -5.91 -1.49 19.06
CA GLN A 201 -4.94 -0.94 20.01
C GLN A 201 -4.46 0.49 19.65
N VAL A 202 -4.66 0.91 18.40
CA VAL A 202 -4.23 2.23 17.92
C VAL A 202 -5.37 3.11 17.43
N PHE A 203 -6.63 2.71 17.62
CA PHE A 203 -7.77 3.50 17.15
C PHE A 203 -8.03 4.76 17.98
N GLU A 204 -7.57 4.77 19.22
CA GLU A 204 -7.84 5.88 20.15
C GLU A 204 -7.09 7.17 19.74
N GLY A 205 -7.85 8.24 19.59
CA GLY A 205 -7.32 9.57 19.27
C GLY A 205 -6.69 9.69 17.88
N ILE A 206 -7.08 8.84 16.91
CA ILE A 206 -6.68 8.98 15.52
C ILE A 206 -7.38 10.18 14.89
N HIS A 207 -6.59 11.09 14.28
CA HIS A 207 -7.08 12.28 13.60
C HIS A 207 -7.41 12.02 12.12
N ALA A 208 -6.62 11.16 11.46
CA ALA A 208 -6.90 10.78 10.08
C ALA A 208 -6.42 9.35 9.77
N ILE A 209 -7.12 8.72 8.82
CA ILE A 209 -6.83 7.41 8.28
C ILE A 209 -6.40 7.57 6.83
N TRP A 210 -5.27 6.98 6.48
CA TRP A 210 -4.88 6.76 5.10
C TRP A 210 -5.18 5.31 4.74
N PHE A 211 -6.20 5.12 3.93
CA PHE A 211 -6.62 3.80 3.48
C PHE A 211 -6.01 3.49 2.11
N LEU A 212 -5.11 2.50 2.06
CA LEU A 212 -4.39 2.14 0.84
C LEU A 212 -5.06 0.98 0.11
N VAL A 213 -5.30 1.18 -1.18
CA VAL A 213 -5.87 0.21 -2.12
C VAL A 213 -4.85 -0.12 -3.20
N ALA A 214 -4.51 -1.40 -3.39
CA ALA A 214 -3.69 -1.85 -4.51
C ALA A 214 -4.57 -1.99 -5.76
N CYS A 215 -4.60 -0.97 -6.62
CA CYS A 215 -5.47 -0.95 -7.80
C CYS A 215 -5.07 -2.01 -8.85
N SER A 216 -3.79 -2.38 -8.89
CA SER A 216 -3.28 -3.42 -9.81
C SER A 216 -3.73 -4.84 -9.46
N ASP A 217 -4.27 -5.04 -8.24
CA ASP A 217 -4.55 -6.38 -7.70
C ASP A 217 -5.96 -6.89 -8.05
N PHE A 218 -6.62 -6.31 -9.05
CA PHE A 218 -8.01 -6.63 -9.45
C PHE A 218 -8.18 -8.07 -9.98
N ASP A 219 -7.11 -8.71 -10.44
CA ASP A 219 -7.08 -10.07 -10.97
C ASP A 219 -6.27 -11.05 -10.08
N GLN A 220 -5.93 -10.65 -8.87
CA GLN A 220 -5.15 -11.44 -7.93
C GLN A 220 -5.99 -11.89 -6.73
N THR A 221 -5.53 -12.99 -6.09
CA THR A 221 -6.14 -13.53 -4.87
C THR A 221 -5.28 -13.23 -3.64
N LEU A 222 -5.85 -13.36 -2.45
CA LEU A 222 -5.11 -13.18 -1.20
C LEU A 222 -4.09 -14.31 -1.01
N ARG A 223 -2.96 -14.00 -0.34
CA ARG A 223 -1.97 -15.04 0.04
C ARG A 223 -2.53 -16.01 1.09
N GLU A 224 -3.39 -15.53 1.97
CA GLU A 224 -4.03 -16.29 3.03
C GLU A 224 -5.33 -17.01 2.59
N ASP A 225 -5.85 -16.67 1.40
CA ASP A 225 -7.09 -17.22 0.87
C ASP A 225 -7.11 -17.12 -0.67
N SER A 226 -6.75 -18.20 -1.34
CA SER A 226 -6.66 -18.25 -2.81
C SER A 226 -8.00 -18.14 -3.54
N THR A 227 -9.13 -18.11 -2.83
CA THR A 227 -10.46 -17.95 -3.42
C THR A 227 -10.95 -16.51 -3.40
N THR A 228 -10.41 -15.68 -2.51
CA THR A 228 -10.83 -14.29 -2.37
C THR A 228 -10.01 -13.34 -3.24
N ASN A 229 -10.66 -12.57 -4.10
CA ASN A 229 -10.04 -11.52 -4.90
C ASN A 229 -9.58 -10.36 -4.00
N ARG A 230 -8.33 -9.89 -4.21
CA ARG A 230 -7.69 -8.85 -3.38
C ARG A 230 -8.43 -7.50 -3.41
N LEU A 231 -8.94 -7.07 -4.57
CA LEU A 231 -9.66 -5.80 -4.68
C LEU A 231 -11.05 -5.87 -4.04
N LYS A 232 -11.75 -7.02 -4.15
CA LYS A 232 -13.01 -7.26 -3.43
C LYS A 232 -12.81 -7.24 -1.92
N GLU A 233 -11.75 -7.87 -1.43
CA GLU A 233 -11.36 -7.82 0.00
C GLU A 233 -11.07 -6.38 0.45
N ALA A 234 -10.41 -5.57 -0.39
CA ALA A 234 -10.13 -4.17 -0.07
C ALA A 234 -11.43 -3.35 0.04
N LEU A 235 -12.43 -3.62 -0.81
CA LEU A 235 -13.75 -2.98 -0.73
C LEU A 235 -14.49 -3.35 0.55
N THR A 236 -14.54 -4.64 0.89
CA THR A 236 -15.16 -5.11 2.14
C THR A 236 -14.48 -4.49 3.35
N LEU A 237 -13.15 -4.52 3.39
CA LEU A 237 -12.39 -3.92 4.47
C LEU A 237 -12.62 -2.39 4.58
N PHE A 238 -12.72 -1.70 3.45
CA PHE A 238 -13.04 -0.27 3.42
C PHE A 238 -14.43 0.00 4.01
N GLU A 239 -15.42 -0.83 3.68
CA GLU A 239 -16.77 -0.74 4.25
C GLU A 239 -16.74 -0.90 5.77
N ASP A 240 -16.01 -1.90 6.31
CA ASP A 240 -15.83 -2.11 7.74
C ASP A 240 -15.20 -0.90 8.43
N VAL A 241 -14.15 -0.32 7.84
CA VAL A 241 -13.47 0.88 8.36
C VAL A 241 -14.38 2.11 8.30
N TRP A 242 -15.13 2.26 7.21
CA TRP A 242 -16.08 3.35 7.04
C TRP A 242 -17.20 3.32 8.09
N GLN A 243 -17.69 2.14 8.45
CA GLN A 243 -18.75 1.92 9.43
C GLN A 243 -18.27 1.86 10.88
N SER A 244 -16.97 1.77 11.10
CA SER A 244 -16.40 1.60 12.44
C SER A 244 -16.74 2.79 13.34
N ARG A 245 -17.49 2.53 14.42
CA ARG A 245 -17.84 3.53 15.43
C ARG A 245 -16.63 4.17 16.13
N PHE A 246 -15.50 3.46 16.18
CA PHE A 246 -14.27 3.95 16.80
C PHE A 246 -13.50 4.93 15.92
N LEU A 247 -13.84 5.02 14.63
CA LEU A 247 -13.12 5.78 13.63
C LEU A 247 -13.98 6.87 12.95
N LEU A 248 -15.18 7.13 13.47
CA LEU A 248 -16.14 8.08 12.86
C LEU A 248 -15.61 9.51 12.81
N GLU A 249 -14.88 9.91 13.85
CA GLU A 249 -14.31 11.26 13.95
C GLU A 249 -13.00 11.43 13.18
N ALA A 250 -12.40 10.35 12.70
CA ALA A 250 -11.18 10.43 11.92
C ALA A 250 -11.46 10.80 10.46
N GLY A 251 -10.72 11.78 9.94
CA GLY A 251 -10.70 12.09 8.50
C GLY A 251 -10.27 10.86 7.69
N LEU A 252 -10.91 10.59 6.55
CA LEU A 252 -10.58 9.42 5.73
C LEU A 252 -10.08 9.83 4.35
N ILE A 253 -8.86 9.38 4.04
CA ILE A 253 -8.19 9.64 2.77
C ILE A 253 -7.83 8.30 2.14
N VAL A 254 -8.34 8.04 0.95
CA VAL A 254 -8.11 6.80 0.20
C VAL A 254 -7.01 7.02 -0.82
N PHE A 255 -5.95 6.23 -0.72
CA PHE A 255 -4.87 6.16 -1.68
C PHE A 255 -5.14 5.00 -2.64
N LEU A 256 -5.60 5.33 -3.84
CA LEU A 256 -5.74 4.39 -4.96
C LEU A 256 -4.33 4.14 -5.52
N ASN A 257 -3.61 3.22 -4.88
CA ASN A 257 -2.18 3.02 -5.03
C ASN A 257 -1.82 2.04 -6.16
N LYS A 258 -0.52 1.95 -6.47
CA LYS A 258 0.07 1.12 -7.53
C LYS A 258 -0.43 1.49 -8.93
N GLN A 259 -0.57 2.79 -9.20
CA GLN A 259 -1.06 3.27 -10.50
C GLN A 259 -0.14 2.90 -11.66
N ASP A 260 1.16 2.86 -11.43
CA ASP A 260 2.18 2.40 -12.38
C ASP A 260 2.00 0.92 -12.78
N LEU A 261 1.67 0.07 -11.80
CA LEU A 261 1.42 -1.36 -12.04
C LEU A 261 0.06 -1.56 -12.74
N LEU A 262 -0.96 -0.82 -12.33
CA LEU A 262 -2.27 -0.84 -12.98
C LEU A 262 -2.14 -0.47 -14.46
N GLN A 263 -1.46 0.62 -14.76
CA GLN A 263 -1.26 1.09 -16.12
C GLN A 263 -0.56 0.03 -16.98
N ARG A 264 0.58 -0.49 -16.52
CA ARG A 264 1.32 -1.56 -17.23
C ARG A 264 0.48 -2.81 -17.46
N LYS A 265 -0.36 -3.20 -16.47
CA LYS A 265 -1.23 -4.36 -16.59
C LYS A 265 -2.30 -4.17 -17.67
N VAL A 266 -2.95 -3.01 -17.70
CA VAL A 266 -3.95 -2.66 -18.72
C VAL A 266 -3.32 -2.55 -20.12
N GLU A 267 -2.16 -1.94 -20.25
CA GLU A 267 -1.40 -1.83 -21.51
C GLU A 267 -0.97 -3.20 -22.06
N ARG A 268 -0.76 -4.19 -21.18
CA ARG A 268 -0.51 -5.59 -21.55
C ARG A 268 -1.78 -6.40 -21.88
N GLY A 269 -2.96 -5.74 -21.92
CA GLY A 269 -4.24 -6.36 -22.24
C GLY A 269 -5.02 -6.94 -21.05
N GLY A 270 -4.56 -6.69 -19.81
CA GLY A 270 -5.31 -7.07 -18.61
C GLY A 270 -6.61 -6.29 -18.50
N SER A 271 -7.74 -6.98 -18.29
CA SER A 271 -9.05 -6.38 -18.20
C SER A 271 -9.73 -6.65 -16.86
N ILE A 272 -10.16 -5.59 -16.19
CA ILE A 272 -10.93 -5.66 -14.95
C ILE A 272 -12.31 -6.30 -15.15
N ALA A 273 -12.87 -6.24 -16.38
CA ALA A 273 -14.20 -6.76 -16.70
C ALA A 273 -14.34 -8.29 -16.48
N ALA A 274 -13.24 -9.03 -16.50
CA ALA A 274 -13.24 -10.46 -16.22
C ALA A 274 -13.58 -10.77 -14.74
N HIS A 275 -13.17 -9.89 -13.82
CA HIS A 275 -13.32 -10.07 -12.38
C HIS A 275 -14.47 -9.20 -11.78
N PHE A 276 -14.81 -8.11 -12.46
CA PHE A 276 -15.85 -7.15 -12.10
C PHE A 276 -16.77 -6.91 -13.30
N PRO A 277 -17.80 -7.76 -13.53
CA PRO A 277 -18.69 -7.69 -14.69
C PRO A 277 -19.39 -6.34 -14.86
N GLN A 278 -19.60 -5.61 -13.77
CA GLN A 278 -20.23 -4.27 -13.76
C GLN A 278 -19.44 -3.26 -14.60
N TYR A 279 -18.15 -3.48 -14.79
CA TYR A 279 -17.29 -2.63 -15.64
C TYR A 279 -17.78 -2.56 -17.09
N ARG A 280 -18.45 -3.61 -17.60
CA ARG A 280 -18.97 -3.64 -18.98
C ARG A 280 -20.04 -2.56 -19.24
N ALA A 281 -20.76 -2.19 -18.19
CA ALA A 281 -21.77 -1.11 -18.25
C ALA A 281 -21.17 0.27 -17.89
N TRP A 282 -19.89 0.33 -17.51
CA TRP A 282 -19.23 1.57 -17.13
C TRP A 282 -18.83 2.40 -18.35
N THR A 283 -19.32 3.64 -18.43
CA THR A 283 -19.12 4.55 -19.56
C THR A 283 -18.21 5.74 -19.22
N GLY A 284 -17.25 5.55 -18.33
CA GLY A 284 -16.31 6.61 -17.94
C GLY A 284 -15.46 7.13 -19.12
N PRO A 285 -15.04 8.40 -19.09
CA PRO A 285 -14.23 9.01 -20.16
C PRO A 285 -12.80 8.48 -20.19
N GLY A 286 -12.11 8.69 -21.34
CA GLY A 286 -10.68 8.42 -21.51
C GLY A 286 -10.36 7.02 -22.02
N GLY A 287 -9.05 6.73 -22.07
CA GLY A 287 -8.54 5.42 -22.48
C GLY A 287 -8.77 4.33 -21.41
N GLU A 288 -8.47 3.07 -21.75
CA GLU A 288 -8.80 1.90 -20.91
C GLU A 288 -8.19 1.99 -19.51
N TYR A 289 -6.95 2.47 -19.38
CA TYR A 289 -6.35 2.70 -18.06
C TYR A 289 -7.13 3.73 -17.23
N GLN A 290 -7.50 4.88 -17.83
CA GLN A 290 -8.26 5.92 -17.12
C GLN A 290 -9.64 5.41 -16.71
N ARG A 291 -10.34 4.74 -17.61
CA ARG A 291 -11.64 4.11 -17.34
C ARG A 291 -11.55 3.10 -16.21
N THR A 292 -10.53 2.24 -16.22
CA THR A 292 -10.32 1.21 -15.17
C THR A 292 -10.06 1.84 -13.81
N ARG A 293 -9.15 2.81 -13.72
CA ARG A 293 -8.84 3.48 -12.44
C ARG A 293 -10.03 4.25 -11.88
N ASP A 294 -10.79 4.92 -12.75
CA ASP A 294 -11.96 5.72 -12.35
C ASP A 294 -13.14 4.81 -11.94
N PHE A 295 -13.29 3.65 -12.58
CA PHE A 295 -14.23 2.62 -12.14
C PHE A 295 -13.85 2.08 -10.75
N ILE A 296 -12.58 1.78 -10.51
CA ILE A 296 -12.11 1.36 -9.18
C ILE A 296 -12.44 2.45 -8.15
N ARG A 297 -12.13 3.72 -8.44
CA ARG A 297 -12.49 4.84 -7.57
C ARG A 297 -14.00 4.89 -7.29
N GLN A 298 -14.83 4.72 -8.31
CA GLN A 298 -16.28 4.77 -8.16
C GLN A 298 -16.80 3.68 -7.22
N MET A 299 -16.26 2.46 -7.26
CA MET A 299 -16.65 1.40 -6.33
C MET A 299 -16.48 1.82 -4.86
N PHE A 300 -15.41 2.52 -4.51
CA PHE A 300 -15.19 3.03 -3.14
C PHE A 300 -16.08 4.24 -2.82
N VAL A 301 -16.32 5.12 -3.79
CA VAL A 301 -17.29 6.23 -3.66
C VAL A 301 -18.69 5.69 -3.37
N ASP A 302 -19.14 4.65 -4.07
CA ASP A 302 -20.44 4.03 -3.89
C ASP A 302 -20.64 3.49 -2.47
N VAL A 303 -19.59 2.92 -1.85
CA VAL A 303 -19.64 2.50 -0.44
C VAL A 303 -20.00 3.69 0.46
N THR A 304 -19.34 4.84 0.28
CA THR A 304 -19.59 6.03 1.11
C THR A 304 -20.99 6.60 0.90
N GLN A 305 -21.52 6.55 -0.32
CA GLN A 305 -22.84 7.08 -0.67
C GLN A 305 -23.97 6.18 -0.17
N LYS A 306 -23.88 4.86 -0.37
CA LYS A 306 -24.88 3.89 0.13
C LYS A 306 -25.09 4.01 1.63
N GLN A 307 -24.04 4.20 2.38
CA GLN A 307 -24.11 4.36 3.83
C GLN A 307 -24.77 5.70 4.24
N ARG A 308 -24.46 6.78 3.53
CA ARG A 308 -25.13 8.08 3.76
C ARG A 308 -26.64 7.98 3.56
N GLN A 309 -27.10 7.22 2.57
CA GLN A 309 -28.53 7.01 2.32
C GLN A 309 -29.20 6.15 3.41
N ARG A 310 -28.52 5.10 3.92
CA ARG A 310 -29.03 4.25 5.01
C ARG A 310 -29.09 4.96 6.35
N ALA A 311 -28.20 5.92 6.60
CA ALA A 311 -28.12 6.68 7.84
C ALA A 311 -29.15 7.84 7.93
N LEU A 312 -29.95 8.08 6.90
CA LEU A 312 -31.05 9.06 6.95
C LEU A 312 -32.25 8.43 7.66
N PRO A 313 -32.64 8.92 8.87
CA PRO A 313 -33.81 8.39 9.56
C PRO A 313 -35.09 8.72 8.78
N PRO A 314 -36.10 7.84 8.83
CA PRO A 314 -37.35 8.03 8.12
C PRO A 314 -38.22 9.18 8.63
N SER A 315 -37.96 9.74 9.81
CA SER A 315 -38.73 10.83 10.41
C SER A 315 -37.89 12.07 10.76
N SER A 316 -38.51 13.23 10.69
CA SER A 316 -37.91 14.55 10.91
C SER A 316 -37.41 14.81 12.35
N ALA A 317 -37.92 14.09 13.35
CA ALA A 317 -37.62 14.31 14.75
C ALA A 317 -36.30 13.66 15.22
N GLU A 318 -35.91 12.52 14.63
CA GLU A 318 -34.66 11.80 14.98
C GLU A 318 -33.43 12.34 14.25
N ARG A 319 -33.62 13.29 13.34
CA ARG A 319 -32.52 13.90 12.55
C ARG A 319 -31.50 14.67 13.38
N PHE A 320 -31.86 15.11 14.59
CA PHE A 320 -31.03 16.01 15.37
C PHE A 320 -29.92 15.33 16.19
N VAL A 321 -30.07 14.07 16.60
CA VAL A 321 -29.16 13.42 17.54
C VAL A 321 -28.17 12.44 16.87
N VAL A 322 -28.61 11.66 15.89
CA VAL A 322 -27.77 10.60 15.26
C VAL A 322 -27.22 11.06 13.91
N GLY A 323 -27.88 12.00 13.24
CA GLY A 323 -27.56 12.40 11.87
C GLY A 323 -26.38 13.37 11.73
N ALA A 324 -25.92 14.02 12.78
CA ALA A 324 -24.89 15.06 12.67
C ALA A 324 -23.48 14.48 12.42
N ALA A 325 -23.12 13.41 13.13
CA ALA A 325 -21.78 12.81 12.99
C ALA A 325 -21.54 12.11 11.64
N TRP A 326 -22.58 11.46 11.09
CA TRP A 326 -22.49 10.78 9.78
C TRP A 326 -22.53 11.72 8.58
N ARG A 327 -23.12 12.91 8.72
CA ARG A 327 -23.21 13.91 7.64
C ARG A 327 -21.89 14.61 7.37
N ALA A 328 -20.98 14.63 8.34
CA ALA A 328 -19.77 15.42 8.29
C ALA A 328 -18.53 14.63 7.84
N ARG A 329 -18.58 13.27 7.81
CA ARG A 329 -17.39 12.49 7.44
C ARG A 329 -17.09 12.65 5.96
N GLU A 330 -16.01 13.34 5.67
CA GLU A 330 -15.49 13.50 4.32
C GLU A 330 -14.53 12.35 3.96
N CYS A 331 -14.54 11.95 2.69
CA CYS A 331 -13.65 10.95 2.16
C CYS A 331 -12.98 11.50 0.90
N TYR A 332 -11.66 11.58 0.94
CA TYR A 332 -10.86 12.11 -0.16
C TYR A 332 -10.14 10.97 -0.89
N PHE A 333 -9.96 11.11 -2.20
CA PHE A 333 -9.37 10.07 -3.04
C PHE A 333 -8.19 10.63 -3.81
N HIS A 334 -7.03 9.97 -3.72
CA HIS A 334 -5.82 10.31 -4.46
C HIS A 334 -5.31 9.09 -5.24
N TYR A 335 -4.93 9.31 -6.49
CA TYR A 335 -4.20 8.30 -7.27
C TYR A 335 -2.73 8.36 -6.90
N THR A 336 -2.14 7.22 -6.49
CA THR A 336 -0.79 7.18 -5.96
C THR A 336 0.08 6.08 -6.55
N THR A 337 1.36 6.34 -6.57
CA THR A 337 2.43 5.37 -6.78
C THR A 337 3.38 5.47 -5.59
N ALA A 338 3.21 4.62 -4.59
CA ALA A 338 3.94 4.74 -3.32
C ALA A 338 5.47 4.63 -3.45
N THR A 339 5.98 4.08 -4.55
CA THR A 339 7.42 4.00 -4.85
C THR A 339 7.97 5.26 -5.52
N ASP A 340 7.11 6.21 -5.88
CA ASP A 340 7.47 7.52 -6.46
C ASP A 340 7.45 8.58 -5.34
N THR A 341 8.63 9.07 -4.99
CA THR A 341 8.79 10.03 -3.89
C THR A 341 8.15 11.40 -4.19
N ASP A 342 8.17 11.86 -5.44
CA ASP A 342 7.58 13.14 -5.81
C ASP A 342 6.06 13.08 -5.82
N ASN A 343 5.49 11.95 -6.29
CA ASN A 343 4.06 11.69 -6.20
C ASN A 343 3.60 11.68 -4.72
N VAL A 344 4.30 10.93 -3.86
CA VAL A 344 3.94 10.87 -2.42
C VAL A 344 4.11 12.24 -1.75
N ARG A 345 5.17 12.99 -2.06
CA ARG A 345 5.38 14.36 -1.55
C ARG A 345 4.20 15.28 -1.90
N THR A 346 3.75 15.24 -3.15
CA THR A 346 2.62 16.05 -3.63
C THR A 346 1.34 15.67 -2.89
N VAL A 347 1.00 14.38 -2.85
CA VAL A 347 -0.21 13.90 -2.16
C VAL A 347 -0.15 14.18 -0.64
N PHE A 348 1.03 14.03 -0.01
CA PHE A 348 1.20 14.39 1.40
C PHE A 348 0.90 15.87 1.64
N ARG A 349 1.43 16.76 0.81
CA ARG A 349 1.18 18.21 0.92
C ARG A 349 -0.31 18.54 0.79
N ASP A 350 -1.00 17.93 -0.16
CA ASP A 350 -2.43 18.16 -0.41
C ASP A 350 -3.29 17.63 0.76
N THR A 351 -2.96 16.43 1.27
CA THR A 351 -3.65 15.81 2.40
C THR A 351 -3.32 16.44 3.75
N HIS A 352 -2.10 16.98 3.91
CA HIS A 352 -1.67 17.67 5.12
C HIS A 352 -2.61 18.84 5.48
N GLN A 353 -3.03 19.64 4.52
CA GLN A 353 -3.96 20.73 4.72
C GLN A 353 -5.34 20.21 5.19
N ILE A 354 -5.85 19.16 4.56
CA ILE A 354 -7.12 18.50 4.94
C ILE A 354 -7.06 18.00 6.39
N ILE A 355 -5.97 17.31 6.74
CA ILE A 355 -5.78 16.76 8.09
C ILE A 355 -5.71 17.86 9.15
N LEU A 356 -4.97 18.94 8.88
CA LEU A 356 -4.88 20.07 9.80
C LEU A 356 -6.23 20.74 10.02
N THR A 357 -6.98 21.02 8.94
CA THR A 357 -8.32 21.61 9.03
C THR A 357 -9.25 20.74 9.85
N HIS A 358 -9.27 19.43 9.59
CA HIS A 358 -10.11 18.48 10.32
C HIS A 358 -9.72 18.37 11.79
N ALA A 359 -8.41 18.30 12.10
CA ALA A 359 -7.92 18.24 13.47
C ALA A 359 -8.24 19.52 14.28
N LEU A 360 -8.15 20.69 13.65
CA LEU A 360 -8.48 21.98 14.28
C LEU A 360 -9.98 22.13 14.50
N SER A 361 -10.81 21.68 13.58
CA SER A 361 -12.28 21.70 13.74
C SER A 361 -12.73 20.82 14.91
N ASN A 362 -12.11 19.66 15.13
CA ASN A 362 -12.44 18.76 16.23
C ASN A 362 -12.02 19.31 17.61
N ILE A 363 -11.11 20.30 17.67
CA ILE A 363 -10.67 20.97 18.90
C ILE A 363 -11.52 22.27 19.16
N GLY A 364 -12.48 22.57 18.28
CA GLY A 364 -13.36 23.74 18.45
C GLY A 364 -12.68 25.08 18.15
N VAL A 365 -11.64 25.10 17.33
CA VAL A 365 -10.88 26.32 16.95
C VAL A 365 -11.43 26.94 15.66
N TYR A 366 -12.41 26.32 15.00
CA TYR A 366 -13.18 26.84 13.84
C TYR A 366 -14.67 26.61 14.06
#